data_26dc7675786951b84dbedb91529a5319
#
_entry.id   26dc7675786951b84dbedb91529a5319
#
_cell.length_a   1.000
_cell.length_b   1.000
_cell.length_c   1.000
_cell.angle_alpha   90.00
_cell.angle_beta   90.00
_cell.angle_gamma   90.00
#
_symmetry.space_group_name_H-M   'P 1'
#
loop_
_entity.id
_entity.type
_entity.pdbx_description
1 polymer ?
#
loop_
_entity_poly.entity_id
_entity_poly.type
_entity_poly.pdbx_seq_one_letter_code
_entity_poly.pdbx_strand_id
1 'polypeptide(L)'
;MRHFLNIAALMLVLLANSCSAQVRYNDHFTQDRLRIDLMFAGNSTTQSVYLDGLHFEKEWSGTREHLLPDFDYGEYAIDLYTATGKKIFSQGFCSLFAEWRTTPEASKVDKAFSNSLRIPFPKKAVRVVISERIKKSGQLSPLFSFEIDPEDFSINRDRENDFEVVQVIYN
;
A
#
# COMPACT_ATOMS: atom_id res chain seq x y z
N MET A 1 34.41 -41.43 7.96
CA MET A 1 33.76 -41.07 6.67
C MET A 1 32.25 -40.92 6.76
N ARG A 2 31.47 -41.78 7.41
CA ARG A 2 29.97 -41.69 7.49
C ARG A 2 29.48 -40.42 8.20
N HIS A 3 30.19 -39.89 9.22
CA HIS A 3 29.79 -38.69 9.95
C HIS A 3 30.02 -37.38 9.14
N PHE A 4 31.06 -37.34 8.30
CA PHE A 4 31.27 -36.17 7.40
C PHE A 4 30.22 -36.10 6.30
N LEU A 5 29.71 -37.22 5.80
CA LEU A 5 28.66 -37.24 4.79
C LEU A 5 27.32 -36.70 5.34
N ASN A 6 27.02 -37.03 6.61
CA ASN A 6 25.79 -36.56 7.27
C ASN A 6 25.83 -35.06 7.59
N ILE A 7 26.99 -34.50 7.93
CA ILE A 7 27.15 -33.06 8.17
C ILE A 7 27.05 -32.27 6.87
N ALA A 8 27.64 -32.76 5.78
CA ALA A 8 27.52 -32.13 4.46
C ALA A 8 26.10 -32.17 3.93
N ALA A 9 25.35 -33.25 4.13
CA ALA A 9 23.93 -33.34 3.75
C ALA A 9 23.05 -32.40 4.59
N LEU A 10 23.31 -32.22 5.88
CA LEU A 10 22.59 -31.31 6.76
C LEU A 10 22.86 -29.83 6.39
N MET A 11 24.10 -29.48 6.01
CA MET A 11 24.44 -28.13 5.52
C MET A 11 23.76 -27.82 4.18
N LEU A 12 23.64 -28.79 3.27
CA LEU A 12 22.99 -28.59 1.99
C LEU A 12 21.49 -28.31 2.13
N VAL A 13 20.82 -28.93 3.12
CA VAL A 13 19.39 -28.68 3.43
C VAL A 13 19.17 -27.31 4.03
N LEU A 14 20.12 -26.77 4.79
CA LEU A 14 20.04 -25.43 5.39
C LEU A 14 20.20 -24.31 4.35
N LEU A 15 20.92 -24.53 3.26
CA LEU A 15 21.12 -23.58 2.18
C LEU A 15 19.91 -23.46 1.23
N ALA A 16 19.00 -24.44 1.23
CA ALA A 16 17.84 -24.46 0.33
C ALA A 16 16.68 -23.55 0.78
N ASN A 17 16.71 -22.95 1.98
CA ASN A 17 15.56 -22.24 2.55
C ASN A 17 15.61 -20.71 2.41
N SER A 18 16.55 -20.12 1.65
CA SER A 18 16.69 -18.65 1.58
C SER A 18 16.27 -18.04 0.25
N CYS A 19 15.56 -18.76 -0.62
CA CYS A 19 14.97 -18.15 -1.79
C CYS A 19 13.63 -17.53 -1.41
N SER A 20 13.65 -16.30 -0.90
CA SER A 20 12.44 -15.47 -0.81
C SER A 20 11.96 -15.26 -2.24
N ALA A 21 10.93 -16.00 -2.65
CA ALA A 21 10.37 -15.87 -3.99
C ALA A 21 9.86 -14.44 -4.17
N GLN A 22 10.53 -13.69 -5.04
CA GLN A 22 10.12 -12.34 -5.41
C GLN A 22 8.65 -12.34 -5.83
N VAL A 23 7.88 -11.38 -5.33
CA VAL A 23 6.47 -11.22 -5.70
C VAL A 23 6.40 -10.80 -7.16
N ARG A 24 5.72 -11.58 -7.99
CA ARG A 24 5.51 -11.23 -9.40
C ARG A 24 4.22 -10.46 -9.56
N TYR A 25 4.29 -9.34 -10.23
CA TYR A 25 3.16 -8.45 -10.49
C TYR A 25 1.95 -9.20 -11.09
N ASN A 26 2.19 -9.91 -12.18
CA ASN A 26 1.13 -10.57 -12.95
C ASN A 26 0.41 -11.72 -12.21
N ASP A 27 0.98 -12.21 -11.11
CA ASP A 27 0.32 -13.25 -10.29
C ASP A 27 -0.81 -12.66 -9.43
N HIS A 28 -0.73 -11.35 -9.13
CA HIS A 28 -1.60 -10.69 -8.15
C HIS A 28 -2.42 -9.54 -8.70
N PHE A 29 -1.94 -8.85 -9.76
CA PHE A 29 -2.50 -7.59 -10.22
C PHE A 29 -2.86 -7.59 -11.70
N THR A 30 -3.84 -6.76 -12.08
CA THR A 30 -4.20 -6.45 -13.47
C THR A 30 -3.31 -5.34 -14.02
N GLN A 31 -3.61 -4.84 -15.22
CA GLN A 31 -2.92 -3.70 -15.80
C GLN A 31 -3.49 -2.35 -15.32
N ASP A 32 -4.59 -2.39 -14.57
CA ASP A 32 -5.31 -1.23 -14.08
C ASP A 32 -4.88 -0.87 -12.66
N ARG A 33 -5.44 0.18 -12.11
CA ARG A 33 -5.17 0.65 -10.75
C ARG A 33 -6.45 0.89 -9.96
N LEU A 34 -6.31 0.87 -8.66
CA LEU A 34 -7.34 1.25 -7.71
C LEU A 34 -6.90 2.53 -7.00
N ARG A 35 -7.72 3.58 -7.07
CA ARG A 35 -7.60 4.73 -6.18
C ARG A 35 -8.35 4.45 -4.89
N ILE A 36 -7.67 4.65 -3.78
CA ILE A 36 -8.19 4.52 -2.43
C ILE A 36 -8.21 5.91 -1.83
N ASP A 37 -9.38 6.44 -1.58
CA ASP A 37 -9.55 7.72 -0.89
C ASP A 37 -9.71 7.45 0.60
N LEU A 38 -8.86 8.09 1.39
CA LEU A 38 -8.79 7.97 2.84
C LEU A 38 -9.04 9.33 3.49
N MET A 39 -9.64 9.31 4.67
CA MET A 39 -9.75 10.47 5.54
C MET A 39 -8.92 10.24 6.80
N PHE A 40 -7.91 11.08 7.01
CA PHE A 40 -7.14 11.14 8.25
C PHE A 40 -7.73 12.21 9.14
N ALA A 41 -8.06 11.89 10.39
CA ALA A 41 -8.68 12.81 11.32
C ALA A 41 -8.06 12.72 12.72
N GLY A 42 -8.09 13.82 13.47
CA GLY A 42 -7.60 13.91 14.84
C GLY A 42 -6.84 15.18 15.13
N ASN A 43 -5.84 15.10 16.01
CA ASN A 43 -5.06 16.23 16.50
C ASN A 43 -3.57 15.85 16.71
N SER A 44 -2.82 16.66 17.46
CA SER A 44 -1.39 16.39 17.72
C SER A 44 -1.12 15.07 18.45
N THR A 45 -2.10 14.55 19.19
CA THR A 45 -1.92 13.35 20.06
C THR A 45 -2.72 12.15 19.58
N THR A 46 -3.82 12.35 18.89
CA THR A 46 -4.71 11.30 18.40
C THR A 46 -4.83 11.31 16.89
N GLN A 47 -5.04 10.14 16.32
CA GLN A 47 -5.35 10.00 14.88
C GLN A 47 -6.26 8.81 14.63
N SER A 48 -7.09 8.95 13.61
CA SER A 48 -7.93 7.91 13.05
C SER A 48 -7.88 7.97 11.53
N VAL A 49 -8.03 6.83 10.90
CA VAL A 49 -8.08 6.71 9.44
C VAL A 49 -9.38 6.03 9.05
N TYR A 50 -10.05 6.55 8.04
CA TYR A 50 -11.29 6.04 7.50
C TYR A 50 -11.19 5.85 6.00
N LEU A 51 -11.83 4.81 5.49
CA LEU A 51 -12.04 4.64 4.06
C LEU A 51 -13.16 5.58 3.63
N ASP A 52 -12.88 6.44 2.65
CA ASP A 52 -13.83 7.39 2.06
C ASP A 52 -14.39 6.86 0.73
N GLY A 53 -13.53 6.27 -0.11
CA GLY A 53 -13.98 5.71 -1.38
C GLY A 53 -12.97 4.79 -2.05
N LEU A 54 -13.49 3.97 -2.98
CA LEU A 54 -12.71 3.10 -3.86
C LEU A 54 -13.09 3.40 -5.30
N HIS A 55 -12.12 3.69 -6.15
CA HIS A 55 -12.33 4.05 -7.55
C HIS A 55 -11.45 3.22 -8.47
N PHE A 56 -12.07 2.54 -9.41
CA PHE A 56 -11.36 1.88 -10.49
C PHE A 56 -10.84 2.92 -11.48
N GLU A 57 -9.55 2.88 -11.78
CA GLU A 57 -8.92 3.71 -12.79
C GLU A 57 -8.11 2.84 -13.74
N LYS A 58 -8.05 3.22 -15.01
CA LYS A 58 -7.24 2.51 -16.02
C LYS A 58 -5.76 2.82 -15.84
N GLU A 59 -4.95 1.88 -16.29
CA GLU A 59 -3.50 2.01 -16.50
C GLU A 59 -2.70 2.26 -15.21
N TRP A 60 -2.20 1.18 -14.63
CA TRP A 60 -1.20 1.28 -13.58
C TRP A 60 0.11 1.86 -14.11
N SER A 61 0.48 3.04 -13.62
CA SER A 61 1.69 3.77 -14.01
C SER A 61 2.87 3.60 -13.02
N GLY A 62 2.66 2.88 -11.92
CA GLY A 62 3.71 2.61 -10.94
C GLY A 62 4.60 1.42 -11.33
N THR A 63 5.52 1.06 -10.42
CA THR A 63 6.42 -0.08 -10.64
C THR A 63 5.65 -1.40 -10.73
N ARG A 64 6.16 -2.30 -11.58
CA ARG A 64 5.73 -3.72 -11.67
C ARG A 64 6.79 -4.66 -11.12
N GLU A 65 7.93 -4.12 -10.77
CA GLU A 65 9.05 -4.78 -10.12
C GLU A 65 9.25 -4.16 -8.74
N HIS A 66 9.94 -4.87 -7.83
CA HIS A 66 10.17 -4.38 -6.47
C HIS A 66 8.89 -3.93 -5.75
N LEU A 67 7.83 -4.78 -5.84
CA LEU A 67 6.54 -4.53 -5.20
C LEU A 67 6.62 -4.43 -3.67
N LEU A 68 7.70 -4.95 -3.11
CA LEU A 68 8.10 -4.81 -1.72
C LEU A 68 9.44 -4.06 -1.73
N PRO A 69 9.47 -2.75 -1.47
CA PRO A 69 10.68 -1.96 -1.52
C PRO A 69 11.66 -2.37 -0.43
N ASP A 70 12.97 -2.34 -0.76
CA ASP A 70 14.06 -2.65 0.19
C ASP A 70 14.26 -1.52 1.23
N PHE A 71 13.79 -0.32 0.90
CA PHE A 71 13.91 0.85 1.75
C PHE A 71 12.54 1.34 2.21
N ASP A 72 12.42 1.50 3.49
CA ASP A 72 11.26 2.11 4.12
C ASP A 72 11.33 3.63 4.01
N TYR A 73 10.32 4.26 3.43
CA TYR A 73 10.18 5.71 3.33
C TYR A 73 8.77 6.15 3.73
N GLY A 74 8.61 7.47 3.96
CA GLY A 74 7.32 8.06 4.31
C GLY A 74 6.96 7.89 5.80
N GLU A 75 6.00 8.67 6.24
CA GLU A 75 5.47 8.65 7.61
C GLU A 75 4.44 7.54 7.80
N TYR A 76 3.84 7.10 6.70
CA TYR A 76 2.87 6.01 6.61
C TYR A 76 3.29 4.98 5.58
N ALA A 77 2.68 3.82 5.66
CA ALA A 77 2.76 2.80 4.62
C ALA A 77 1.39 2.19 4.35
N ILE A 78 1.15 1.82 3.09
CA ILE A 78 0.05 0.96 2.66
C ILE A 78 0.62 -0.39 2.26
N ASP A 79 0.14 -1.44 2.89
CA ASP A 79 0.53 -2.83 2.65
C ASP A 79 -0.68 -3.64 2.17
N LEU A 80 -0.47 -4.48 1.16
CA LEU A 80 -1.48 -5.42 0.69
C LEU A 80 -1.07 -6.86 1.00
N TYR A 81 -2.04 -7.61 1.52
CA TYR A 81 -1.86 -9.02 1.88
C TYR A 81 -2.89 -9.90 1.19
N THR A 82 -2.46 -11.07 0.72
CA THR A 82 -3.36 -12.12 0.26
C THR A 82 -4.20 -12.68 1.41
N ALA A 83 -5.25 -13.45 1.11
CA ALA A 83 -6.03 -14.19 2.10
C ALA A 83 -5.18 -15.15 2.96
N THR A 84 -4.02 -15.60 2.46
CA THR A 84 -3.08 -16.44 3.22
C THR A 84 -2.12 -15.63 4.09
N GLY A 85 -2.23 -14.30 4.12
CA GLY A 85 -1.38 -13.40 4.91
C GLY A 85 -0.03 -13.07 4.27
N LYS A 86 0.23 -13.49 3.01
CA LYS A 86 1.45 -13.11 2.29
C LYS A 86 1.36 -11.64 1.85
N LYS A 87 2.36 -10.82 2.23
CA LYS A 87 2.48 -9.45 1.72
C LYS A 87 2.85 -9.49 0.23
N ILE A 88 2.12 -8.74 -0.60
CA ILE A 88 2.29 -8.74 -2.06
C ILE A 88 2.56 -7.35 -2.64
N PHE A 89 2.34 -6.30 -1.86
CA PHE A 89 2.62 -4.92 -2.23
C PHE A 89 2.88 -4.09 -0.98
N SER A 90 3.77 -3.10 -1.09
CA SER A 90 4.03 -2.12 -0.06
C SER A 90 4.44 -0.80 -0.69
N GLN A 91 3.91 0.30 -0.17
CA GLN A 91 4.28 1.65 -0.59
C GLN A 91 4.25 2.59 0.61
N GLY A 92 5.35 3.31 0.82
CA GLY A 92 5.40 4.42 1.77
C GLY A 92 4.77 5.67 1.20
N PHE A 93 4.21 6.51 2.08
CA PHE A 93 3.65 7.82 1.70
C PHE A 93 3.70 8.81 2.86
N CYS A 94 3.53 10.09 2.56
CA CYS A 94 3.34 11.16 3.52
C CYS A 94 1.94 11.75 3.36
N SER A 95 1.45 12.47 4.36
CA SER A 95 0.17 13.15 4.29
C SER A 95 0.25 14.57 4.87
N LEU A 96 -0.57 15.47 4.36
CA LEU A 96 -0.70 16.83 4.93
C LEU A 96 -1.18 16.80 6.38
N PHE A 97 -1.95 15.77 6.76
CA PHE A 97 -2.36 15.56 8.14
C PHE A 97 -1.17 15.37 9.08
N ALA A 98 -0.18 14.57 8.69
CA ALA A 98 1.02 14.35 9.50
C ALA A 98 1.84 15.64 9.69
N GLU A 99 1.97 16.45 8.64
CA GLU A 99 2.63 17.76 8.73
C GLU A 99 1.85 18.71 9.64
N TRP A 100 0.54 18.82 9.44
CA TRP A 100 -0.31 19.68 10.27
C TRP A 100 -0.27 19.28 11.75
N ARG A 101 -0.23 17.99 12.09
CA ARG A 101 -0.11 17.49 13.48
C ARG A 101 1.09 18.06 14.25
N THR A 102 2.13 18.56 13.55
CA THR A 102 3.30 19.17 14.15
C THR A 102 3.10 20.65 14.52
N THR A 103 2.00 21.26 14.08
CA THR A 103 1.71 22.69 14.31
C THR A 103 1.15 22.94 15.70
N PRO A 104 1.30 24.17 16.25
CA PRO A 104 0.63 24.59 17.50
C PRO A 104 -0.89 24.52 17.43
N GLU A 105 -1.49 24.68 16.24
CA GLU A 105 -2.93 24.60 16.05
C GLU A 105 -3.47 23.19 16.37
N ALA A 106 -2.74 22.15 15.96
CA ALA A 106 -3.13 20.75 16.18
C ALA A 106 -3.25 20.37 17.65
N SER A 107 -2.67 21.12 18.58
CA SER A 107 -2.86 20.91 20.03
C SER A 107 -4.18 21.47 20.56
N LYS A 108 -4.92 22.24 19.75
CA LYS A 108 -6.11 22.98 20.17
C LYS A 108 -7.40 22.53 19.50
N VAL A 109 -7.30 21.96 18.29
CA VAL A 109 -8.46 21.58 17.47
C VAL A 109 -8.24 20.23 16.79
N ASP A 110 -9.31 19.52 16.50
CA ASP A 110 -9.33 18.38 15.60
C ASP A 110 -9.57 18.83 14.17
N LYS A 111 -8.88 18.19 13.22
CA LYS A 111 -9.11 18.39 11.78
C LYS A 111 -9.11 17.06 11.03
N ALA A 112 -9.71 17.08 9.85
CA ALA A 112 -9.69 15.97 8.90
C ALA A 112 -9.07 16.42 7.58
N PHE A 113 -8.30 15.51 6.97
CA PHE A 113 -7.60 15.71 5.71
C PHE A 113 -7.83 14.50 4.80
N SER A 114 -8.22 14.76 3.57
CA SER A 114 -8.30 13.72 2.55
C SER A 114 -6.91 13.34 2.06
N ASN A 115 -6.74 12.08 1.72
CA ASN A 115 -5.52 11.56 1.10
C ASN A 115 -5.87 10.45 0.13
N SER A 116 -5.47 10.59 -1.12
CA SER A 116 -5.73 9.59 -2.16
C SER A 116 -4.47 8.79 -2.45
N LEU A 117 -4.58 7.48 -2.40
CA LEU A 117 -3.52 6.53 -2.75
C LEU A 117 -3.89 5.77 -4.01
N ARG A 118 -2.89 5.39 -4.78
CA ARG A 118 -3.08 4.51 -5.94
C ARG A 118 -2.25 3.26 -5.76
N ILE A 119 -2.91 2.13 -5.93
CA ILE A 119 -2.31 0.81 -5.90
C ILE A 119 -2.62 0.06 -7.19
N PRO A 120 -1.84 -0.96 -7.59
CA PRO A 120 -2.24 -1.80 -8.70
C PRO A 120 -3.55 -2.55 -8.36
N PHE A 121 -4.44 -2.69 -9.34
CA PHE A 121 -5.74 -3.31 -9.14
C PHE A 121 -5.60 -4.82 -8.88
N PRO A 122 -6.06 -5.33 -7.73
CA PRO A 122 -5.87 -6.73 -7.37
C PRO A 122 -6.77 -7.65 -8.20
N LYS A 123 -6.29 -8.86 -8.52
CA LYS A 123 -7.07 -9.91 -9.21
C LYS A 123 -7.96 -10.71 -8.28
N LYS A 124 -7.68 -10.70 -6.99
CA LYS A 124 -8.38 -11.44 -5.93
C LYS A 124 -8.52 -10.56 -4.71
N ALA A 125 -9.40 -10.96 -3.80
CA ALA A 125 -9.56 -10.26 -2.53
C ALA A 125 -8.23 -10.13 -1.78
N VAL A 126 -7.98 -8.93 -1.25
CA VAL A 126 -6.78 -8.56 -0.50
C VAL A 126 -7.16 -7.81 0.76
N ARG A 127 -6.38 -8.01 1.81
CA ARG A 127 -6.44 -7.17 3.00
C ARG A 127 -5.45 -6.02 2.85
N VAL A 128 -5.94 -4.81 3.03
CA VAL A 128 -5.16 -3.57 3.07
C VAL A 128 -4.86 -3.22 4.51
N VAL A 129 -3.63 -2.78 4.79
CA VAL A 129 -3.23 -2.26 6.09
C VAL A 129 -2.56 -0.92 5.89
N ILE A 130 -3.08 0.10 6.56
CA ILE A 130 -2.46 1.42 6.68
C ILE A 130 -1.73 1.47 8.02
N SER A 131 -0.44 1.78 7.98
CA SER A 131 0.42 1.84 9.16
C SER A 131 1.09 3.20 9.29
N GLU A 132 1.32 3.64 10.54
CA GLU A 132 2.16 4.80 10.87
C GLU A 132 3.58 4.33 11.19
N ARG A 133 4.56 5.12 10.79
CA ARG A 133 5.95 4.90 11.19
C ARG A 133 6.23 5.57 12.53
N ILE A 134 6.58 4.78 13.51
CA ILE A 134 6.96 5.27 14.85
C ILE A 134 8.31 5.97 14.75
N LYS A 135 8.35 7.30 14.94
CA LYS A 135 9.54 8.13 14.76
C LYS A 135 10.78 7.63 15.53
N LYS A 136 10.59 7.07 16.72
CA LYS A 136 11.71 6.61 17.58
C LYS A 136 12.34 5.32 17.11
N SER A 137 11.56 4.37 16.62
CA SER A 137 12.03 3.02 16.25
C SER A 137 12.12 2.80 14.74
N GLY A 138 11.48 3.64 13.94
CA GLY A 138 11.30 3.44 12.51
C GLY A 138 10.30 2.32 12.15
N GLN A 139 9.77 1.61 13.16
CA GLN A 139 8.85 0.49 12.94
C GLN A 139 7.46 0.98 12.52
N LEU A 140 6.79 0.17 11.70
CA LEU A 140 5.41 0.40 11.30
C LEU A 140 4.45 -0.13 12.37
N SER A 141 3.47 0.69 12.76
CA SER A 141 2.37 0.35 13.66
C SER A 141 1.05 0.43 12.90
N PRO A 142 0.26 -0.65 12.81
CA PRO A 142 -1.02 -0.63 12.12
C PRO A 142 -2.00 0.38 12.75
N LEU A 143 -2.63 1.19 11.89
CA LEU A 143 -3.66 2.16 12.27
C LEU A 143 -5.05 1.73 11.82
N PHE A 144 -5.15 1.22 10.60
CA PHE A 144 -6.42 0.90 9.97
C PHE A 144 -6.24 -0.27 9.02
N SER A 145 -7.24 -1.14 8.92
CA SER A 145 -7.25 -2.23 7.95
C SER A 145 -8.65 -2.50 7.45
N PHE A 146 -8.73 -2.87 6.16
CA PHE A 146 -9.97 -3.25 5.49
C PHE A 146 -9.68 -4.26 4.39
N GLU A 147 -10.73 -4.87 3.85
CA GLU A 147 -10.62 -5.80 2.74
C GLU A 147 -11.11 -5.15 1.46
N ILE A 148 -10.49 -5.50 0.35
CA ILE A 148 -10.91 -5.14 -1.00
C ILE A 148 -11.20 -6.44 -1.74
N ASP A 149 -12.46 -6.63 -2.13
CA ASP A 149 -12.84 -7.61 -3.13
C ASP A 149 -12.91 -6.90 -4.50
N PRO A 150 -12.15 -7.31 -5.52
CA PRO A 150 -12.20 -6.69 -6.84
C PRO A 150 -13.57 -6.74 -7.50
N GLU A 151 -14.47 -7.63 -7.06
CA GLU A 151 -15.85 -7.73 -7.55
C GLU A 151 -16.86 -6.91 -6.74
N ASP A 152 -16.41 -6.21 -5.68
CA ASP A 152 -17.30 -5.42 -4.82
C ASP A 152 -17.93 -4.26 -5.60
N PHE A 153 -19.26 -4.12 -5.43
CA PHE A 153 -20.05 -3.04 -6.04
C PHE A 153 -19.70 -1.65 -5.46
N SER A 154 -19.08 -1.58 -4.27
CA SER A 154 -18.64 -0.33 -3.66
C SER A 154 -17.46 0.31 -4.40
N ILE A 155 -16.78 -0.43 -5.27
CA ILE A 155 -15.76 0.12 -6.16
C ILE A 155 -16.45 0.94 -7.25
N ASN A 156 -16.32 2.25 -7.20
CA ASN A 156 -16.80 3.11 -8.24
C ASN A 156 -16.03 2.85 -9.54
N ARG A 157 -16.76 2.43 -10.58
CA ARG A 157 -16.23 2.12 -11.92
C ARG A 157 -16.65 3.15 -12.96
N ASP A 158 -17.36 4.20 -12.53
CA ASP A 158 -17.71 5.29 -13.41
C ASP A 158 -16.43 5.94 -13.91
N ARG A 159 -16.32 6.10 -15.19
CA ARG A 159 -15.21 6.83 -15.78
C ARG A 159 -15.30 8.28 -15.34
N GLU A 160 -14.46 8.71 -14.45
CA GLU A 160 -14.18 10.12 -14.29
C GLU A 160 -13.54 10.59 -15.60
N ASN A 161 -14.38 11.16 -16.44
CA ASN A 161 -14.04 11.89 -17.65
C ASN A 161 -13.33 11.10 -18.76
N ASP A 162 -14.08 10.75 -19.78
CA ASP A 162 -13.58 10.86 -21.13
C ASP A 162 -13.28 12.35 -21.33
N PHE A 163 -12.07 12.80 -21.02
CA PHE A 163 -11.63 14.13 -21.44
C PHE A 163 -11.67 14.12 -22.97
N GLU A 164 -12.60 14.86 -23.57
CA GLU A 164 -12.45 15.25 -24.96
C GLU A 164 -11.11 15.95 -25.08
N VAL A 165 -10.22 15.38 -25.88
CA VAL A 165 -8.96 16.04 -26.22
C VAL A 165 -9.32 17.26 -27.03
N VAL A 166 -9.42 18.43 -26.37
CA VAL A 166 -9.60 19.70 -27.04
C VAL A 166 -8.30 20.00 -27.78
N GLN A 167 -8.31 19.75 -29.08
CA GLN A 167 -7.21 20.10 -29.95
C GLN A 167 -7.22 21.62 -30.12
N VAL A 168 -6.36 22.33 -29.39
CA VAL A 168 -6.19 23.78 -29.57
C VAL A 168 -5.39 23.97 -30.85
N ILE A 169 -6.08 24.36 -31.90
CA ILE A 169 -5.45 24.74 -33.18
C ILE A 169 -5.06 26.23 -33.03
N TYR A 170 -3.77 26.49 -32.94
CA TYR A 170 -3.25 27.85 -33.05
C TYR A 170 -3.20 28.22 -34.55
N ASN A 171 -3.95 29.25 -34.96
CA ASN A 171 -3.81 29.89 -36.26
C ASN A 171 -2.77 30.98 -36.19
#